data_7e8f51fd2b84f8d695e38bb82e40f578
#
_entry.id   7e8f51fd2b84f8d695e38bb82e40f578
#
_cell.length_a   1.000
_cell.length_b   1.000
_cell.length_c   1.000
_cell.angle_alpha   90.00
_cell.angle_beta   90.00
_cell.angle_gamma   90.00
#
_symmetry.space_group_name_H-M   'P 1'
#
loop_
_entity.id
_entity.type
_entity.pdbx_description
1 polymer ?
#
loop_
_entity_poly.entity_id
_entity_poly.type
_entity_poly.pdbx_seq_one_letter_code
_entity_poly.pdbx_strand_id
1 'polypeptide(L)'
;MTPLFRRGATLVAAAALGLGALVTTSPAATAADPAYDASPADAGAAWLTAQLTGGIVHNDQYGFDDYGLTIDVALGLAGLGGHGAEVETISDAVAAHVESYTTGADFGTTDVYAGATAKALVLAQTAGDDATSYGGVDLVSRLESLTSTDPVILGRIEDRVDPTNEFGADYANVIGQSFAAEGLAGAGSPRAADATAFLLKQQCSEGYFRLNFTKDKTAADQTCDGGKGAGDSSADTDVTALALLALQDVPGTTAAVTKAEQWLLGHQRKDGSFGGGASTEAPNANSTGLAGWALGTMGNTDAASDAAAWVRAHQATNVSDCVYYAAADTGAIAYDTAARTALQRTPIGADTQDQFRRATSQALPVLQWAPAGAGDPQALFTAEYVAARGKKPVGVVGAAPGEALCAMLGEQSVLGYASRVGEAHVPVVVPHRTAVSTVDVANAAGAFGSVEINALGAKRLPITLKKQVAVGAKQRIKVRGLAPGESVLVSVDWPSSKKGGSGEAEAGRANARGVFTTVTKVPNRPGKARVKVKGAFGDRLGHTTFTVTR
;
A
#
# COMPACT_ATOMS: atom_id res chain seq x y z
N MET A 1 -23.04 -38.93 11.85
CA MET A 1 -23.82 -38.94 13.12
C MET A 1 -23.31 -37.80 13.99
N THR A 2 -24.03 -36.70 13.98
CA THR A 2 -23.78 -35.49 14.79
C THR A 2 -24.15 -35.74 16.24
N PRO A 3 -23.55 -35.05 17.21
CA PRO A 3 -24.43 -34.32 18.12
C PRO A 3 -24.06 -32.87 18.38
N LEU A 4 -25.07 -32.03 18.24
CA LEU A 4 -25.20 -30.69 18.79
C LEU A 4 -25.09 -30.67 20.33
N PHE A 5 -24.39 -29.70 20.89
CA PHE A 5 -24.61 -29.27 22.27
C PHE A 5 -25.07 -27.80 22.31
N ARG A 6 -26.37 -27.64 22.58
CA ARG A 6 -26.96 -26.40 23.07
C ARG A 6 -26.71 -26.31 24.58
N ARG A 7 -26.19 -25.17 25.06
CA ARG A 7 -26.31 -24.77 26.47
C ARG A 7 -27.30 -23.65 26.60
N GLY A 8 -28.42 -23.93 27.26
CA GLY A 8 -29.41 -22.92 27.69
C GLY A 8 -28.94 -22.26 28.97
N ALA A 9 -29.08 -20.94 29.03
CA ALA A 9 -28.92 -20.16 30.26
C ALA A 9 -30.31 -19.76 30.78
N THR A 10 -30.57 -20.12 32.04
CA THR A 10 -31.81 -19.85 32.79
C THR A 10 -31.76 -18.43 33.38
N LEU A 11 -32.76 -17.60 33.06
CA LEU A 11 -32.96 -16.31 33.67
C LEU A 11 -33.68 -16.46 35.03
N VAL A 12 -33.10 -15.89 36.07
CA VAL A 12 -33.78 -15.63 37.33
C VAL A 12 -34.14 -14.13 37.41
N ALA A 13 -35.39 -13.83 37.45
CA ALA A 13 -35.89 -12.47 37.62
C ALA A 13 -35.96 -12.10 39.10
N ALA A 14 -35.35 -11.02 39.52
CA ALA A 14 -35.59 -10.34 40.78
C ALA A 14 -36.05 -8.91 40.51
N ALA A 15 -37.29 -8.60 40.88
CA ALA A 15 -37.85 -7.27 40.80
C ALA A 15 -37.44 -6.44 42.02
N ALA A 16 -36.81 -5.27 41.78
CA ALA A 16 -36.67 -4.23 42.79
C ALA A 16 -37.10 -2.88 42.18
N LEU A 17 -38.17 -2.32 42.70
CA LEU A 17 -38.63 -0.95 42.38
C LEU A 17 -37.70 0.07 43.04
N GLY A 18 -37.10 0.94 42.24
CA GLY A 18 -36.37 2.12 42.71
C GLY A 18 -36.51 3.25 41.68
N LEU A 19 -37.17 4.34 42.08
CA LEU A 19 -37.23 5.60 41.33
C LEU A 19 -35.79 6.16 41.21
N GLY A 20 -35.34 6.36 40.01
CA GLY A 20 -34.05 7.01 39.73
C GLY A 20 -34.03 7.62 38.33
N ALA A 21 -33.63 8.88 38.23
CA ALA A 21 -33.60 9.80 37.13
C ALA A 21 -33.26 9.15 35.76
N LEU A 22 -34.07 9.51 34.74
CA LEU A 22 -33.77 9.25 33.32
C LEU A 22 -32.50 9.98 32.91
N VAL A 23 -31.38 9.29 32.99
CA VAL A 23 -30.20 9.65 32.20
C VAL A 23 -30.37 8.92 30.86
N THR A 24 -30.74 9.64 29.82
CA THR A 24 -30.69 9.12 28.45
C THR A 24 -29.22 8.97 28.05
N THR A 25 -28.64 7.80 28.32
CA THR A 25 -27.39 7.40 27.65
C THR A 25 -27.75 7.10 26.20
N SER A 26 -27.37 7.98 25.29
CA SER A 26 -27.31 7.63 23.87
C SER A 26 -26.51 6.34 23.76
N PRO A 27 -27.00 5.31 23.05
CA PRO A 27 -26.14 4.15 22.77
C PRO A 27 -24.90 4.66 22.04
N ALA A 28 -23.75 4.31 22.56
CA ALA A 28 -22.52 4.46 21.78
C ALA A 28 -22.77 3.79 20.44
N ALA A 29 -22.64 4.54 19.34
CA ALA A 29 -22.67 3.96 18.02
C ALA A 29 -21.56 2.91 18.01
N THR A 30 -21.93 1.63 17.93
CA THR A 30 -20.97 0.57 17.59
C THR A 30 -20.39 1.00 16.26
N ALA A 31 -19.07 1.19 16.20
CA ALA A 31 -18.40 1.38 14.93
C ALA A 31 -18.86 0.22 14.04
N ALA A 32 -19.42 0.54 12.87
CA ALA A 32 -19.71 -0.49 11.88
C ALA A 32 -18.37 -1.17 11.54
N ASP A 33 -18.40 -2.48 11.40
CA ASP A 33 -17.22 -3.20 10.92
C ASP A 33 -16.72 -2.52 9.63
N PRO A 34 -15.41 -2.35 9.47
CA PRO A 34 -14.86 -1.70 8.28
C PRO A 34 -15.36 -2.44 7.04
N ALA A 35 -15.95 -1.69 6.10
CA ALA A 35 -16.35 -2.28 4.83
C ALA A 35 -15.10 -2.57 3.99
N TYR A 36 -14.95 -3.80 3.51
CA TYR A 36 -13.87 -4.21 2.62
C TYR A 36 -14.36 -4.31 1.18
N ASP A 37 -13.45 -4.03 0.22
CA ASP A 37 -13.67 -4.15 -1.22
C ASP A 37 -12.97 -5.42 -1.73
N ALA A 38 -13.74 -6.41 -2.13
CA ALA A 38 -13.22 -7.68 -2.63
C ALA A 38 -12.58 -7.57 -4.03
N SER A 39 -12.91 -6.53 -4.81
CA SER A 39 -12.50 -6.43 -6.23
C SER A 39 -10.99 -6.54 -6.46
N PRO A 40 -10.09 -5.94 -5.63
CA PRO A 40 -8.66 -6.12 -5.81
C PRO A 40 -8.18 -7.55 -5.56
N ALA A 41 -8.77 -8.23 -4.58
CA ALA A 41 -8.47 -9.63 -4.27
C ALA A 41 -8.90 -10.56 -5.41
N ASP A 42 -10.12 -10.39 -5.89
CA ASP A 42 -10.67 -11.16 -7.02
C ASP A 42 -9.82 -10.99 -8.29
N ALA A 43 -9.42 -9.75 -8.60
CA ALA A 43 -8.56 -9.47 -9.76
C ALA A 43 -7.17 -10.12 -9.63
N GLY A 44 -6.56 -10.06 -8.44
CA GLY A 44 -5.27 -10.70 -8.18
C GLY A 44 -5.34 -12.23 -8.26
N ALA A 45 -6.36 -12.84 -7.67
CA ALA A 45 -6.59 -14.27 -7.74
C ALA A 45 -6.81 -14.75 -9.19
N ALA A 46 -7.64 -14.05 -9.97
CA ALA A 46 -7.87 -14.36 -11.38
C ALA A 46 -6.58 -14.26 -12.19
N TRP A 47 -5.75 -13.23 -11.93
CA TRP A 47 -4.46 -13.09 -12.61
C TRP A 47 -3.51 -14.24 -12.28
N LEU A 48 -3.37 -14.62 -10.99
CA LEU A 48 -2.52 -15.74 -10.58
C LEU A 48 -2.97 -17.06 -11.17
N THR A 49 -4.27 -17.35 -11.14
CA THR A 49 -4.82 -18.58 -11.72
C THR A 49 -4.53 -18.66 -13.23
N ALA A 50 -4.57 -17.52 -13.94
CA ALA A 50 -4.23 -17.45 -15.36
C ALA A 50 -2.73 -17.68 -15.66
N GLN A 51 -1.85 -17.65 -14.64
CA GLN A 51 -0.41 -17.95 -14.81
C GLN A 51 -0.11 -19.45 -14.80
N LEU A 52 -1.07 -20.28 -14.46
CA LEU A 52 -0.89 -21.73 -14.35
C LEU A 52 -1.12 -22.44 -15.69
N THR A 53 -0.26 -23.38 -16.01
CA THR A 53 -0.45 -24.31 -17.12
C THR A 53 -0.51 -25.72 -16.53
N GLY A 54 -1.67 -26.38 -16.63
CA GLY A 54 -1.86 -27.67 -15.99
C GLY A 54 -1.66 -27.68 -14.46
N GLY A 55 -1.94 -26.56 -13.80
CA GLY A 55 -1.76 -26.41 -12.35
C GLY A 55 -0.34 -25.98 -11.92
N ILE A 56 0.59 -25.78 -12.84
CA ILE A 56 2.01 -25.46 -12.55
C ILE A 56 2.38 -24.09 -13.14
N VAL A 57 3.20 -23.32 -12.43
CA VAL A 57 3.85 -22.11 -12.93
C VAL A 57 5.08 -22.51 -13.75
N HIS A 58 5.07 -22.20 -15.05
CA HIS A 58 6.24 -22.38 -15.90
C HIS A 58 7.06 -21.07 -15.98
N ASN A 59 8.36 -21.15 -15.76
CA ASN A 59 9.26 -20.02 -15.93
C ASN A 59 9.73 -19.94 -17.39
N ASP A 60 9.12 -19.07 -18.19
CA ASP A 60 9.37 -18.94 -19.63
C ASP A 60 10.79 -18.41 -19.93
N GLN A 61 11.39 -17.63 -19.02
CA GLN A 61 12.72 -17.06 -19.20
C GLN A 61 13.82 -18.13 -19.17
N TYR A 62 13.68 -19.11 -18.28
CA TYR A 62 14.70 -20.15 -18.04
C TYR A 62 14.27 -21.55 -18.45
N GLY A 63 12.99 -21.73 -18.84
CA GLY A 63 12.45 -22.98 -19.39
C GLY A 63 12.34 -24.10 -18.37
N PHE A 64 11.85 -23.84 -17.15
CA PHE A 64 11.60 -24.85 -16.12
C PHE A 64 10.28 -24.63 -15.38
N ASP A 65 9.75 -25.68 -14.76
CA ASP A 65 8.56 -25.63 -13.92
C ASP A 65 8.96 -25.20 -12.49
N ASP A 66 8.45 -24.07 -12.01
CA ASP A 66 8.75 -23.53 -10.67
C ASP A 66 7.72 -24.07 -9.66
N TYR A 67 7.99 -25.25 -9.12
CA TYR A 67 7.13 -25.87 -8.11
C TYR A 67 7.07 -25.03 -6.82
N GLY A 68 8.18 -24.39 -6.45
CA GLY A 68 8.24 -23.53 -5.28
C GLY A 68 7.30 -22.34 -5.39
N LEU A 69 7.31 -21.64 -6.52
CA LEU A 69 6.39 -20.54 -6.81
C LEU A 69 4.95 -21.05 -7.01
N THR A 70 4.78 -22.22 -7.60
CA THR A 70 3.47 -22.87 -7.73
C THR A 70 2.80 -23.07 -6.37
N ILE A 71 3.57 -23.53 -5.38
CA ILE A 71 3.07 -23.68 -3.99
C ILE A 71 2.76 -22.30 -3.38
N ASP A 72 3.58 -21.24 -3.65
CA ASP A 72 3.26 -19.89 -3.17
C ASP A 72 1.93 -19.38 -3.73
N VAL A 73 1.61 -19.69 -5.00
CA VAL A 73 0.29 -19.38 -5.58
C VAL A 73 -0.83 -20.09 -4.81
N ALA A 74 -0.69 -21.39 -4.54
CA ALA A 74 -1.69 -22.14 -3.78
C ALA A 74 -1.90 -21.59 -2.36
N LEU A 75 -0.80 -21.35 -1.63
CA LEU A 75 -0.86 -20.80 -0.28
C LEU A 75 -1.43 -19.36 -0.25
N GLY A 76 -1.12 -18.54 -1.27
CA GLY A 76 -1.72 -17.24 -1.44
C GLY A 76 -3.23 -17.29 -1.67
N LEU A 77 -3.70 -18.18 -2.54
CA LEU A 77 -5.12 -18.41 -2.79
C LEU A 77 -5.84 -18.99 -1.56
N ALA A 78 -5.21 -19.92 -0.86
CA ALA A 78 -5.75 -20.48 0.39
C ALA A 78 -5.87 -19.40 1.49
N GLY A 79 -4.85 -18.54 1.64
CA GLY A 79 -4.85 -17.44 2.60
C GLY A 79 -5.91 -16.37 2.31
N LEU A 80 -6.29 -16.19 1.05
CA LEU A 80 -7.43 -15.34 0.67
C LEU A 80 -8.77 -16.01 1.00
N GLY A 81 -8.85 -17.35 0.91
CA GLY A 81 -10.09 -18.12 1.07
C GLY A 81 -10.95 -18.16 -0.19
N GLY A 82 -11.88 -19.11 -0.23
CA GLY A 82 -12.83 -19.23 -1.35
C GLY A 82 -12.28 -19.91 -2.61
N HIS A 83 -11.00 -20.28 -2.66
CA HIS A 83 -10.30 -20.84 -3.82
C HIS A 83 -9.90 -22.32 -3.64
N GLY A 84 -10.68 -23.10 -2.89
CA GLY A 84 -10.33 -24.49 -2.58
C GLY A 84 -10.13 -25.37 -3.81
N ALA A 85 -10.92 -25.20 -4.87
CA ALA A 85 -10.80 -26.00 -6.09
C ALA A 85 -9.49 -25.72 -6.86
N GLU A 86 -9.06 -24.47 -6.89
CA GLU A 86 -7.78 -24.06 -7.50
C GLU A 86 -6.60 -24.60 -6.68
N VAL A 87 -6.70 -24.54 -5.35
CA VAL A 87 -5.68 -25.09 -4.43
C VAL A 87 -5.57 -26.61 -4.60
N GLU A 88 -6.68 -27.33 -4.70
CA GLU A 88 -6.72 -28.79 -4.97
C GLU A 88 -6.05 -29.11 -6.31
N THR A 89 -6.42 -28.36 -7.39
CA THR A 89 -5.82 -28.54 -8.73
C THR A 89 -4.30 -28.33 -8.72
N ILE A 90 -3.82 -27.32 -8.00
CA ILE A 90 -2.39 -27.05 -7.86
C ILE A 90 -1.72 -28.16 -7.05
N SER A 91 -2.34 -28.61 -5.97
CA SER A 91 -1.80 -29.66 -5.12
C SER A 91 -1.64 -30.96 -5.88
N ASP A 92 -2.66 -31.38 -6.65
CA ASP A 92 -2.59 -32.56 -7.51
C ASP A 92 -1.43 -32.48 -8.52
N ALA A 93 -1.25 -31.31 -9.14
CA ALA A 93 -0.16 -31.10 -10.09
C ALA A 93 1.22 -31.16 -9.42
N VAL A 94 1.38 -30.57 -8.24
CA VAL A 94 2.64 -30.62 -7.46
C VAL A 94 2.89 -32.07 -6.96
N ALA A 95 1.84 -32.78 -6.54
CA ALA A 95 1.97 -34.18 -6.10
C ALA A 95 2.56 -35.06 -7.21
N ALA A 96 2.12 -34.88 -8.46
CA ALA A 96 2.66 -35.60 -9.61
C ALA A 96 4.17 -35.39 -9.84
N HIS A 97 4.72 -34.30 -9.29
CA HIS A 97 6.12 -33.86 -9.44
C HIS A 97 6.86 -33.69 -8.12
N VAL A 98 6.35 -34.28 -7.03
CA VAL A 98 6.88 -34.06 -5.67
C VAL A 98 8.35 -34.44 -5.52
N GLU A 99 8.83 -35.47 -6.22
CA GLU A 99 10.25 -35.86 -6.21
C GLU A 99 11.12 -34.81 -6.92
N SER A 100 10.68 -34.27 -8.05
CA SER A 100 11.37 -33.17 -8.76
C SER A 100 11.51 -31.92 -7.88
N TYR A 101 10.54 -31.66 -7.01
CA TYR A 101 10.57 -30.51 -6.12
C TYR A 101 11.41 -30.74 -4.86
N THR A 102 11.29 -31.93 -4.25
CA THR A 102 11.84 -32.18 -2.91
C THR A 102 13.19 -32.87 -2.93
N THR A 103 13.70 -33.26 -4.12
CA THR A 103 14.98 -33.96 -4.27
C THR A 103 15.82 -33.42 -5.44
N GLY A 104 17.09 -33.85 -5.49
CA GLY A 104 18.00 -33.58 -6.61
C GLY A 104 17.89 -34.59 -7.76
N ALA A 105 16.83 -35.40 -7.83
CA ALA A 105 16.69 -36.49 -8.82
C ALA A 105 16.80 -35.99 -10.27
N ASP A 106 16.20 -34.84 -10.60
CA ASP A 106 16.25 -34.23 -11.93
C ASP A 106 17.67 -33.77 -12.32
N PHE A 107 18.53 -33.57 -11.33
CA PHE A 107 19.94 -33.21 -11.49
C PHE A 107 20.87 -34.42 -11.37
N GLY A 108 20.33 -35.62 -11.22
CA GLY A 108 21.08 -36.86 -11.07
C GLY A 108 21.81 -36.99 -9.75
N THR A 109 21.36 -36.30 -8.69
CA THR A 109 21.89 -36.40 -7.32
C THR A 109 20.89 -37.08 -6.38
N THR A 110 21.37 -37.52 -5.21
CA THR A 110 20.52 -38.07 -4.14
C THR A 110 20.21 -37.03 -3.05
N ASP A 111 20.38 -35.76 -3.35
CA ASP A 111 20.01 -34.67 -2.42
C ASP A 111 18.54 -34.75 -2.04
N VAL A 112 18.23 -34.38 -0.80
CA VAL A 112 16.83 -34.22 -0.33
C VAL A 112 16.74 -32.89 0.39
N TYR A 113 15.80 -32.05 -0.05
CA TYR A 113 15.66 -30.67 0.41
C TYR A 113 14.62 -30.55 1.52
N ALA A 114 15.07 -30.20 2.71
CA ALA A 114 14.21 -30.13 3.90
C ALA A 114 13.16 -29.02 3.80
N GLY A 115 13.58 -27.83 3.33
CA GLY A 115 12.66 -26.71 3.16
C GLY A 115 11.57 -26.95 2.11
N ALA A 116 11.95 -27.58 0.98
CA ALA A 116 11.00 -27.97 -0.07
C ALA A 116 10.03 -29.06 0.43
N THR A 117 10.55 -30.06 1.14
CA THR A 117 9.71 -31.12 1.77
C THR A 117 8.72 -30.52 2.77
N ALA A 118 9.15 -29.57 3.61
CA ALA A 118 8.30 -28.92 4.58
C ALA A 118 7.18 -28.09 3.90
N LYS A 119 7.53 -27.36 2.85
CA LYS A 119 6.57 -26.53 2.10
C LYS A 119 5.55 -27.39 1.34
N ALA A 120 5.98 -28.53 0.75
CA ALA A 120 5.08 -29.50 0.13
C ALA A 120 4.13 -30.16 1.15
N LEU A 121 4.63 -30.44 2.37
CA LEU A 121 3.82 -30.97 3.46
C LEU A 121 2.69 -30.00 3.86
N VAL A 122 3.00 -28.71 3.98
CA VAL A 122 2.00 -27.68 4.29
C VAL A 122 1.00 -27.54 3.15
N LEU A 123 1.43 -27.59 1.87
CA LEU A 123 0.51 -27.60 0.73
C LEU A 123 -0.46 -28.78 0.79
N ALA A 124 0.05 -30.01 0.99
CA ALA A 124 -0.78 -31.22 1.09
C ALA A 124 -1.84 -31.06 2.20
N GLN A 125 -1.45 -30.57 3.37
CA GLN A 125 -2.38 -30.32 4.48
C GLN A 125 -3.40 -29.23 4.17
N THR A 126 -2.98 -28.15 3.50
CA THR A 126 -3.84 -27.04 3.09
C THR A 126 -4.90 -27.48 2.07
N ALA A 127 -4.52 -28.37 1.14
CA ALA A 127 -5.43 -28.95 0.16
C ALA A 127 -6.33 -30.06 0.74
N GLY A 128 -5.98 -30.60 1.92
CA GLY A 128 -6.68 -31.73 2.54
C GLY A 128 -6.24 -33.10 2.04
N ASP A 129 -5.06 -33.17 1.42
CA ASP A 129 -4.47 -34.39 0.90
C ASP A 129 -3.82 -35.22 2.01
N ASP A 130 -3.62 -36.53 1.73
CA ASP A 130 -2.89 -37.43 2.61
C ASP A 130 -1.37 -37.21 2.47
N ALA A 131 -0.80 -36.46 3.40
CA ALA A 131 0.62 -36.14 3.42
C ALA A 131 1.53 -37.38 3.64
N THR A 132 0.99 -38.52 4.03
CA THR A 132 1.75 -39.79 4.17
C THR A 132 1.85 -40.57 2.85
N SER A 133 1.16 -40.12 1.80
CA SER A 133 1.18 -40.74 0.47
C SER A 133 1.09 -39.72 -0.68
N TYR A 134 1.56 -38.48 -0.45
CA TYR A 134 1.47 -37.37 -1.39
C TYR A 134 2.32 -37.61 -2.64
N GLY A 135 1.67 -37.86 -3.79
CA GLY A 135 2.36 -38.29 -5.00
C GLY A 135 3.15 -39.59 -4.84
N GLY A 136 2.77 -40.44 -3.89
CA GLY A 136 3.47 -41.69 -3.53
C GLY A 136 4.62 -41.49 -2.54
N VAL A 137 4.79 -40.31 -1.98
CA VAL A 137 5.84 -39.94 -1.02
C VAL A 137 5.21 -39.71 0.37
N ASP A 138 5.75 -40.34 1.40
CA ASP A 138 5.48 -39.98 2.79
C ASP A 138 6.29 -38.73 3.18
N LEU A 139 5.67 -37.55 3.02
CA LEU A 139 6.30 -36.27 3.33
C LEU A 139 6.57 -36.09 4.83
N VAL A 140 5.71 -36.67 5.68
CA VAL A 140 5.88 -36.62 7.14
C VAL A 140 7.13 -37.35 7.55
N SER A 141 7.25 -38.65 7.20
CA SER A 141 8.44 -39.46 7.51
C SER A 141 9.71 -38.90 6.88
N ARG A 142 9.61 -38.39 5.65
CA ARG A 142 10.75 -37.72 4.98
C ARG A 142 11.25 -36.54 5.79
N LEU A 143 10.36 -35.61 6.20
CA LEU A 143 10.72 -34.42 6.98
C LEU A 143 11.22 -34.77 8.38
N GLU A 144 10.62 -35.77 9.03
CA GLU A 144 11.12 -36.33 10.31
C GLU A 144 12.58 -36.78 10.20
N SER A 145 12.94 -37.44 9.09
CA SER A 145 14.32 -37.90 8.82
C SER A 145 15.31 -36.78 8.54
N LEU A 146 14.81 -35.60 8.14
CA LEU A 146 15.59 -34.38 7.88
C LEU A 146 15.59 -33.44 9.09
N THR A 147 14.94 -33.81 10.19
CA THR A 147 14.92 -33.02 11.43
C THR A 147 15.96 -33.60 12.40
N SER A 148 16.94 -32.77 12.75
CA SER A 148 18.12 -33.15 13.54
C SER A 148 17.76 -33.67 14.92
N THR A 149 18.47 -34.74 15.35
CA THR A 149 18.42 -35.30 16.71
C THR A 149 19.67 -34.93 17.53
N ASP A 150 20.62 -34.23 16.93
CA ASP A 150 21.81 -33.76 17.65
C ASP A 150 21.38 -32.76 18.76
N PRO A 151 21.79 -32.98 20.02
CA PRO A 151 21.39 -32.12 21.12
C PRO A 151 21.72 -30.62 20.93
N VAL A 152 22.75 -30.29 20.15
CA VAL A 152 23.15 -28.87 19.90
C VAL A 152 22.15 -28.18 18.96
N ILE A 153 21.72 -28.89 17.93
CA ILE A 153 20.81 -28.42 16.90
C ILE A 153 19.50 -29.19 16.85
N LEU A 154 19.08 -29.74 18.00
CA LEU A 154 17.86 -30.54 18.12
C LEU A 154 16.66 -29.79 17.52
N GLY A 155 15.98 -30.44 16.58
CA GLY A 155 14.81 -29.92 15.87
C GLY A 155 15.13 -29.02 14.66
N ARG A 156 16.39 -28.68 14.36
CA ARG A 156 16.77 -28.00 13.14
C ARG A 156 16.50 -28.90 11.94
N ILE A 157 15.88 -28.37 10.90
CA ILE A 157 15.81 -29.06 9.62
C ILE A 157 17.14 -28.92 8.86
N GLU A 158 17.53 -29.94 8.14
CA GLU A 158 18.79 -30.01 7.40
C GLU A 158 18.58 -30.71 6.07
N ASP A 159 19.15 -30.14 5.00
CA ASP A 159 19.18 -30.83 3.72
C ASP A 159 20.12 -32.05 3.82
N ARG A 160 19.70 -33.18 3.24
CA ARG A 160 20.59 -34.31 3.05
C ARG A 160 21.28 -34.15 1.72
N VAL A 161 22.57 -33.82 1.79
CA VAL A 161 23.39 -33.55 0.63
C VAL A 161 24.07 -34.82 0.12
N ASP A 162 23.99 -35.10 -1.17
CA ASP A 162 24.73 -36.17 -1.84
C ASP A 162 26.24 -35.93 -1.70
N PRO A 163 26.99 -36.86 -1.11
CA PRO A 163 28.43 -36.70 -0.93
C PRO A 163 29.22 -36.52 -2.24
N THR A 164 28.64 -36.87 -3.38
CA THR A 164 29.24 -36.77 -4.70
C THR A 164 28.84 -35.47 -5.43
N ASN A 165 27.91 -34.69 -4.87
CA ASN A 165 27.49 -33.41 -5.42
C ASN A 165 28.47 -32.30 -4.99
N GLU A 166 29.39 -31.95 -5.86
CA GLU A 166 30.39 -30.88 -5.59
C GLU A 166 29.78 -29.50 -5.35
N PHE A 167 28.53 -29.29 -5.78
CA PHE A 167 27.77 -28.04 -5.60
C PHE A 167 26.71 -28.15 -4.49
N GLY A 168 26.58 -29.34 -3.88
CA GLY A 168 25.61 -29.60 -2.81
C GLY A 168 25.99 -28.86 -1.53
N ALA A 169 25.00 -28.23 -0.90
CA ALA A 169 25.13 -27.61 0.42
C ALA A 169 23.81 -27.70 1.18
N ASP A 170 23.87 -27.57 2.51
CA ASP A 170 22.67 -27.42 3.33
C ASP A 170 22.15 -25.97 3.22
N TYR A 171 21.08 -25.79 2.47
CA TYR A 171 20.40 -24.50 2.25
C TYR A 171 19.19 -24.30 3.18
N ALA A 172 18.97 -25.23 4.12
CA ALA A 172 17.89 -25.09 5.09
C ALA A 172 18.02 -23.79 5.87
N ASN A 173 16.90 -23.09 6.05
CA ASN A 173 16.82 -21.78 6.66
C ASN A 173 15.53 -21.63 7.50
N VAL A 174 15.31 -20.45 8.09
CA VAL A 174 14.20 -20.21 9.01
C VAL A 174 12.84 -20.22 8.31
N ILE A 175 12.75 -19.89 7.01
CA ILE A 175 11.51 -20.02 6.24
C ILE A 175 11.11 -21.50 6.15
N GLY A 176 12.04 -22.35 5.74
CA GLY A 176 11.81 -23.80 5.71
C GLY A 176 11.48 -24.38 7.09
N GLN A 177 12.16 -23.87 8.13
CA GLN A 177 11.89 -24.25 9.53
C GLN A 177 10.47 -23.86 9.98
N SER A 178 9.95 -22.72 9.49
CA SER A 178 8.59 -22.27 9.79
C SER A 178 7.57 -23.25 9.20
N PHE A 179 7.70 -23.62 7.93
CA PHE A 179 6.88 -24.65 7.30
C PHE A 179 7.04 -26.02 7.99
N ALA A 180 8.24 -26.37 8.45
CA ALA A 180 8.46 -27.62 9.15
C ALA A 180 7.77 -27.65 10.52
N ALA A 181 7.82 -26.57 11.28
CA ALA A 181 7.12 -26.48 12.56
C ALA A 181 5.60 -26.60 12.39
N GLU A 182 5.03 -25.89 11.40
CA GLU A 182 3.62 -25.96 11.04
C GLU A 182 3.22 -27.36 10.57
N GLY A 183 3.88 -27.85 9.53
CA GLY A 183 3.53 -29.12 8.90
C GLY A 183 3.68 -30.32 9.81
N LEU A 184 4.76 -30.38 10.62
CA LEU A 184 4.94 -31.45 11.60
C LEU A 184 3.91 -31.37 12.75
N ALA A 185 3.55 -30.15 13.18
CA ALA A 185 2.50 -29.97 14.18
C ALA A 185 1.13 -30.42 13.64
N GLY A 186 0.79 -30.01 12.42
CA GLY A 186 -0.44 -30.41 11.72
C GLY A 186 -0.55 -31.91 11.51
N ALA A 187 0.58 -32.59 11.28
CA ALA A 187 0.66 -34.06 11.16
C ALA A 187 0.65 -34.79 12.50
N GLY A 188 0.74 -34.10 13.64
CA GLY A 188 0.89 -34.73 14.95
C GLY A 188 2.21 -35.50 15.10
N SER A 189 3.25 -35.10 14.39
CA SER A 189 4.56 -35.75 14.39
C SER A 189 5.25 -35.71 15.75
N PRO A 190 5.96 -36.77 16.17
CA PRO A 190 6.77 -36.75 17.39
C PRO A 190 7.94 -35.74 17.31
N ARG A 191 8.29 -35.23 16.12
CA ARG A 191 9.32 -34.23 15.90
C ARG A 191 8.79 -32.76 15.97
N ALA A 192 7.46 -32.59 16.03
CA ALA A 192 6.83 -31.27 16.01
C ALA A 192 7.34 -30.33 17.14
N ALA A 193 7.44 -30.89 18.36
CA ALA A 193 7.91 -30.10 19.51
C ALA A 193 9.38 -29.63 19.35
N ASP A 194 10.25 -30.52 18.85
CA ASP A 194 11.67 -30.20 18.63
C ASP A 194 11.83 -29.16 17.51
N ALA A 195 11.12 -29.33 16.38
CA ALA A 195 11.14 -28.39 15.26
C ALA A 195 10.63 -26.99 15.66
N THR A 196 9.52 -26.94 16.41
CA THR A 196 8.99 -25.69 16.96
C THR A 196 9.97 -25.03 17.93
N ALA A 197 10.56 -25.82 18.85
CA ALA A 197 11.53 -25.28 19.81
C ALA A 197 12.77 -24.71 19.11
N PHE A 198 13.24 -25.33 18.02
CA PHE A 198 14.35 -24.80 17.24
C PHE A 198 13.96 -23.52 16.48
N LEU A 199 12.74 -23.45 15.91
CA LEU A 199 12.23 -22.23 15.30
C LEU A 199 12.19 -21.07 16.31
N LEU A 200 11.72 -21.32 17.54
CA LEU A 200 11.65 -20.30 18.59
C LEU A 200 13.04 -19.76 18.99
N LYS A 201 14.12 -20.56 18.89
CA LYS A 201 15.49 -20.07 19.06
C LYS A 201 15.90 -19.05 17.99
N GLN A 202 15.23 -19.04 16.84
CA GLN A 202 15.53 -18.11 15.73
C GLN A 202 14.83 -16.76 15.89
N GLN A 203 14.01 -16.57 16.93
CA GLN A 203 13.46 -15.30 17.31
C GLN A 203 14.45 -14.52 18.19
N CYS A 204 14.86 -13.33 17.72
CA CYS A 204 15.66 -12.41 18.52
C CYS A 204 14.85 -11.78 19.68
N SER A 205 15.55 -11.27 20.68
CA SER A 205 14.93 -10.62 21.86
C SER A 205 14.06 -9.42 21.48
N GLU A 206 14.33 -8.75 20.35
CA GLU A 206 13.53 -7.66 19.81
C GLU A 206 12.19 -8.11 19.21
N GLY A 207 12.02 -9.39 18.90
CA GLY A 207 10.76 -9.99 18.41
C GLY A 207 10.79 -10.48 16.97
N TYR A 208 11.71 -10.06 16.12
CA TYR A 208 11.84 -10.55 14.77
C TYR A 208 12.46 -11.95 14.68
N PHE A 209 12.21 -12.64 13.58
CA PHE A 209 12.92 -13.86 13.20
C PHE A 209 14.00 -13.52 12.15
N ARG A 210 15.18 -14.15 12.29
CA ARG A 210 16.27 -14.05 11.31
C ARG A 210 16.08 -15.05 10.17
N LEU A 211 16.67 -14.81 9.00
CA LEU A 211 16.58 -15.72 7.86
C LEU A 211 17.51 -16.94 8.01
N ASN A 212 18.76 -16.69 8.33
CA ASN A 212 19.79 -17.73 8.32
C ASN A 212 20.01 -18.32 9.72
N PHE A 213 20.21 -19.63 9.78
CA PHE A 213 20.68 -20.28 11.00
C PHE A 213 22.13 -19.90 11.30
N THR A 214 22.57 -20.15 12.54
CA THR A 214 24.00 -20.13 12.88
C THR A 214 24.75 -21.11 11.98
N LYS A 215 25.78 -20.63 11.27
CA LYS A 215 26.52 -21.42 10.27
C LYS A 215 27.26 -22.58 10.90
N ASP A 216 27.89 -22.34 12.06
CA ASP A 216 28.56 -23.38 12.81
C ASP A 216 27.54 -24.23 13.58
N LYS A 217 27.25 -25.41 13.06
CA LYS A 217 26.32 -26.38 13.68
C LYS A 217 26.78 -26.88 15.04
N THR A 218 28.09 -26.73 15.37
CA THR A 218 28.67 -27.18 16.66
C THR A 218 28.69 -26.06 17.71
N ALA A 219 28.36 -24.83 17.32
CA ALA A 219 28.30 -23.70 18.26
C ALA A 219 27.26 -23.98 19.35
N ALA A 220 27.68 -23.81 20.61
CA ALA A 220 26.82 -24.07 21.77
C ALA A 220 25.57 -23.16 21.82
N ASP A 221 25.66 -21.96 21.21
CA ASP A 221 24.56 -21.02 21.12
C ASP A 221 24.04 -20.95 19.69
N GLN A 222 22.86 -21.53 19.46
CA GLN A 222 22.14 -21.55 18.19
C GLN A 222 21.03 -20.49 18.14
N THR A 223 20.97 -19.58 19.13
CA THR A 223 19.91 -18.57 19.20
C THR A 223 20.15 -17.40 18.24
N CYS A 224 19.09 -16.68 17.92
CA CYS A 224 19.19 -15.44 17.14
C CYS A 224 20.07 -14.41 17.84
N ASP A 225 19.95 -14.22 19.16
CA ASP A 225 20.79 -13.26 19.91
C ASP A 225 22.26 -13.66 19.93
N GLY A 226 22.55 -14.96 20.02
CA GLY A 226 23.91 -15.49 19.92
C GLY A 226 24.56 -15.25 18.56
N GLY A 227 23.79 -15.26 17.49
CA GLY A 227 24.24 -14.99 16.11
C GLY A 227 24.51 -13.52 15.77
N LYS A 228 24.10 -12.56 16.60
CA LYS A 228 24.26 -11.12 16.33
C LYS A 228 25.70 -10.69 16.14
N GLY A 229 26.62 -11.25 16.94
CA GLY A 229 28.05 -10.94 16.83
C GLY A 229 28.70 -11.43 15.54
N ALA A 230 28.14 -12.45 14.90
CA ALA A 230 28.60 -13.03 13.63
C ALA A 230 27.93 -12.40 12.39
N GLY A 231 26.98 -11.49 12.57
CA GLY A 231 26.19 -10.88 11.47
C GLY A 231 25.11 -11.80 10.88
N ASP A 232 24.81 -12.92 11.53
CA ASP A 232 23.84 -13.91 11.05
C ASP A 232 22.40 -13.62 11.52
N SER A 233 22.17 -12.51 12.24
CA SER A 233 20.91 -12.19 12.91
C SER A 233 20.31 -10.87 12.48
N SER A 234 20.32 -10.57 11.18
CA SER A 234 19.61 -9.42 10.62
C SER A 234 18.10 -9.61 10.73
N ALA A 235 17.40 -8.52 11.06
CA ALA A 235 15.94 -8.50 11.06
C ALA A 235 15.40 -8.74 9.63
N ASP A 236 14.33 -9.53 9.54
CA ASP A 236 13.69 -9.84 8.28
C ASP A 236 12.17 -9.89 8.47
N THR A 237 11.45 -9.01 7.77
CA THR A 237 10.00 -8.89 7.86
C THR A 237 9.30 -10.13 7.30
N ASP A 238 9.79 -10.65 6.17
CA ASP A 238 9.16 -11.77 5.46
C ASP A 238 9.24 -13.04 6.29
N VAL A 239 10.43 -13.31 6.85
CA VAL A 239 10.64 -14.44 7.76
C VAL A 239 9.83 -14.30 9.03
N THR A 240 9.73 -13.08 9.58
CA THR A 240 8.95 -12.82 10.80
C THR A 240 7.47 -13.04 10.57
N ALA A 241 6.94 -12.58 9.42
CA ALA A 241 5.54 -12.79 9.04
C ALA A 241 5.22 -14.28 8.82
N LEU A 242 6.06 -14.99 8.07
CA LEU A 242 5.88 -16.43 7.82
C LEU A 242 5.99 -17.26 9.09
N ALA A 243 6.95 -16.96 9.98
CA ALA A 243 7.07 -17.64 11.26
C ALA A 243 5.84 -17.37 12.17
N LEU A 244 5.29 -16.15 12.14
CA LEU A 244 4.08 -15.80 12.87
C LEU A 244 2.89 -16.62 12.35
N LEU A 245 2.67 -16.67 11.04
CA LEU A 245 1.60 -17.45 10.40
C LEU A 245 1.74 -18.94 10.73
N ALA A 246 2.94 -19.50 10.67
CA ALA A 246 3.21 -20.91 10.97
C ALA A 246 3.01 -21.26 12.45
N LEU A 247 3.23 -20.30 13.36
CA LEU A 247 3.19 -20.56 14.80
C LEU A 247 1.84 -20.23 15.47
N GLN A 248 0.95 -19.50 14.79
CA GLN A 248 -0.28 -18.97 15.40
C GLN A 248 -1.16 -20.05 16.07
N ASP A 249 -1.27 -21.22 15.44
CA ASP A 249 -2.10 -22.35 15.89
C ASP A 249 -1.29 -23.44 16.59
N VAL A 250 0.04 -23.27 16.74
CA VAL A 250 0.90 -24.25 17.41
C VAL A 250 0.85 -24.05 18.93
N PRO A 251 0.54 -25.09 19.72
CA PRO A 251 0.44 -24.95 21.17
C PRO A 251 1.74 -24.48 21.83
N GLY A 252 1.64 -23.52 22.76
CA GLY A 252 2.78 -23.02 23.56
C GLY A 252 3.59 -21.90 22.89
N THR A 253 3.19 -21.40 21.73
CA THR A 253 3.92 -20.37 20.96
C THR A 253 3.40 -18.94 21.18
N THR A 254 2.29 -18.73 21.88
CA THR A 254 1.61 -17.44 22.06
C THR A 254 2.55 -16.29 22.40
N ALA A 255 3.53 -16.49 23.29
CA ALA A 255 4.46 -15.44 23.67
C ALA A 255 5.38 -15.00 22.52
N ALA A 256 5.80 -15.95 21.66
CA ALA A 256 6.63 -15.67 20.50
C ALA A 256 5.81 -14.99 19.40
N VAL A 257 4.59 -15.46 19.16
CA VAL A 257 3.62 -14.84 18.23
C VAL A 257 3.35 -13.40 18.62
N THR A 258 3.02 -13.13 19.89
CA THR A 258 2.79 -11.75 20.37
C THR A 258 4.02 -10.84 20.19
N LYS A 259 5.24 -11.35 20.42
CA LYS A 259 6.47 -10.57 20.17
C LYS A 259 6.68 -10.25 18.69
N ALA A 260 6.47 -11.22 17.81
CA ALA A 260 6.58 -11.03 16.37
C ALA A 260 5.54 -10.02 15.85
N GLU A 261 4.29 -10.14 16.31
CA GLU A 261 3.19 -9.20 16.04
C GLU A 261 3.57 -7.78 16.44
N GLN A 262 4.04 -7.56 17.67
CA GLN A 262 4.45 -6.25 18.15
C GLN A 262 5.62 -5.68 17.37
N TRP A 263 6.56 -6.54 16.96
CA TRP A 263 7.68 -6.12 16.13
C TRP A 263 7.20 -5.66 14.75
N LEU A 264 6.32 -6.41 14.08
CA LEU A 264 5.73 -6.04 12.79
C LEU A 264 4.97 -4.72 12.90
N LEU A 265 4.10 -4.54 13.90
CA LEU A 265 3.36 -3.30 14.13
C LEU A 265 4.31 -2.10 14.30
N GLY A 266 5.43 -2.28 14.99
CA GLY A 266 6.45 -1.24 15.19
C GLY A 266 7.24 -0.88 13.92
N HIS A 267 7.22 -1.75 12.89
CA HIS A 267 7.98 -1.58 11.65
C HIS A 267 7.13 -1.20 10.44
N GLN A 268 5.80 -1.14 10.59
CA GLN A 268 4.92 -0.61 9.55
C GLN A 268 5.21 0.86 9.30
N ARG A 269 5.41 1.22 8.04
CA ARG A 269 5.65 2.61 7.62
C ARG A 269 4.33 3.40 7.61
N LYS A 270 4.45 4.72 7.64
CA LYS A 270 3.28 5.62 7.67
C LYS A 270 2.35 5.50 6.46
N ASP A 271 2.84 4.98 5.35
CA ASP A 271 2.06 4.71 4.12
C ASP A 271 1.47 3.29 4.10
N GLY A 272 1.61 2.53 5.16
CA GLY A 272 1.13 1.15 5.30
C GLY A 272 2.13 0.09 4.83
N SER A 273 3.23 0.48 4.18
CA SER A 273 4.19 -0.45 3.59
C SER A 273 5.16 -1.06 4.60
N PHE A 274 5.80 -2.15 4.15
CA PHE A 274 6.95 -2.78 4.78
C PHE A 274 8.10 -2.95 3.79
N GLY A 275 9.31 -3.05 4.30
CA GLY A 275 10.47 -3.60 3.59
C GLY A 275 10.84 -4.93 4.23
N GLY A 276 11.59 -5.76 3.52
CA GLY A 276 12.02 -7.09 3.95
C GLY A 276 13.30 -7.09 4.80
N GLY A 277 14.20 -8.02 4.51
CA GLY A 277 15.50 -8.13 5.15
C GLY A 277 16.53 -7.13 4.61
N ALA A 278 17.79 -7.29 5.01
CA ALA A 278 18.88 -6.35 4.75
C ALA A 278 19.14 -6.02 3.25
N SER A 279 18.74 -6.89 2.34
CA SER A 279 18.85 -6.65 0.89
C SER A 279 17.57 -6.11 0.23
N THR A 280 16.46 -6.07 0.96
CA THR A 280 15.12 -5.69 0.47
C THR A 280 14.44 -4.67 1.40
N GLU A 281 15.22 -3.82 2.06
CA GLU A 281 14.73 -2.83 3.03
C GLU A 281 13.75 -1.81 2.44
N ALA A 282 13.80 -1.54 1.14
CA ALA A 282 12.86 -0.64 0.49
C ALA A 282 11.44 -1.19 0.54
N PRO A 283 10.39 -0.31 0.54
CA PRO A 283 9.00 -0.74 0.45
C PRO A 283 8.77 -1.64 -0.76
N ASN A 284 8.18 -2.82 -0.52
CA ASN A 284 7.90 -3.77 -1.58
C ASN A 284 6.62 -4.58 -1.29
N ALA A 285 6.03 -5.16 -2.34
CA ALA A 285 4.75 -5.85 -2.25
C ALA A 285 4.83 -7.18 -1.48
N ASN A 286 5.96 -7.91 -1.59
CA ASN A 286 6.15 -9.18 -0.88
C ASN A 286 6.07 -8.96 0.62
N SER A 287 6.95 -8.10 1.15
CA SER A 287 7.04 -7.81 2.57
C SER A 287 5.78 -7.14 3.12
N THR A 288 5.17 -6.22 2.33
CA THR A 288 3.94 -5.54 2.72
C THR A 288 2.77 -6.52 2.76
N GLY A 289 2.67 -7.40 1.78
CA GLY A 289 1.64 -8.42 1.70
C GLY A 289 1.73 -9.43 2.84
N LEU A 290 2.90 -10.05 3.02
CA LEU A 290 3.13 -11.04 4.07
C LEU A 290 2.90 -10.48 5.48
N ALA A 291 3.48 -9.30 5.77
CA ALA A 291 3.32 -8.66 7.08
C ALA A 291 1.85 -8.24 7.32
N GLY A 292 1.20 -7.65 6.33
CA GLY A 292 -0.21 -7.27 6.41
C GLY A 292 -1.13 -8.48 6.60
N TRP A 293 -0.88 -9.58 5.88
CA TRP A 293 -1.59 -10.84 6.05
C TRP A 293 -1.43 -11.37 7.47
N ALA A 294 -0.19 -11.50 7.94
CA ALA A 294 0.09 -11.97 9.30
C ALA A 294 -0.60 -11.11 10.37
N LEU A 295 -0.53 -9.78 10.25
CA LEU A 295 -1.17 -8.85 11.18
C LEU A 295 -2.71 -8.95 11.13
N GLY A 296 -3.30 -9.06 9.94
CA GLY A 296 -4.74 -9.21 9.78
C GLY A 296 -5.26 -10.51 10.39
N THR A 297 -4.54 -11.62 10.19
CA THR A 297 -4.85 -12.92 10.80
C THR A 297 -4.79 -12.87 12.32
N MET A 298 -3.91 -12.03 12.89
CA MET A 298 -3.86 -11.79 14.35
C MET A 298 -4.92 -10.80 14.85
N GLY A 299 -5.78 -10.27 13.99
CA GLY A 299 -6.84 -9.32 14.35
C GLY A 299 -6.43 -7.84 14.31
N ASN A 300 -5.22 -7.51 13.85
CA ASN A 300 -4.78 -6.13 13.64
C ASN A 300 -5.30 -5.58 12.30
N THR A 301 -6.62 -5.50 12.17
CA THR A 301 -7.29 -5.18 10.91
C THR A 301 -6.96 -3.79 10.36
N ASP A 302 -6.68 -2.79 11.21
CA ASP A 302 -6.27 -1.46 10.77
C ASP A 302 -4.90 -1.50 10.07
N ALA A 303 -3.93 -2.22 10.66
CA ALA A 303 -2.61 -2.39 10.05
C ALA A 303 -2.67 -3.20 8.76
N ALA A 304 -3.49 -4.24 8.72
CA ALA A 304 -3.75 -5.03 7.52
C ALA A 304 -4.41 -4.18 6.42
N SER A 305 -5.37 -3.33 6.76
CA SER A 305 -6.03 -2.42 5.82
C SER A 305 -5.07 -1.37 5.26
N ASP A 306 -4.19 -0.81 6.08
CA ASP A 306 -3.14 0.11 5.63
C ASP A 306 -2.18 -0.59 4.63
N ALA A 307 -1.78 -1.84 4.91
CA ALA A 307 -0.96 -2.65 4.01
C ALA A 307 -1.71 -3.01 2.71
N ALA A 308 -2.98 -3.41 2.81
CA ALA A 308 -3.83 -3.72 1.65
C ALA A 308 -4.03 -2.50 0.74
N ALA A 309 -4.20 -1.31 1.31
CA ALA A 309 -4.27 -0.06 0.55
C ALA A 309 -2.98 0.21 -0.24
N TRP A 310 -1.82 -0.03 0.38
CA TRP A 310 -0.54 0.12 -0.31
C TRP A 310 -0.38 -0.92 -1.45
N VAL A 311 -0.72 -2.19 -1.21
CA VAL A 311 -0.69 -3.25 -2.22
C VAL A 311 -1.65 -2.94 -3.37
N ARG A 312 -2.90 -2.52 -3.07
CA ARG A 312 -3.89 -2.08 -4.08
C ARG A 312 -3.33 -0.99 -4.98
N ALA A 313 -2.59 0.00 -4.43
CA ALA A 313 -1.96 1.06 -5.22
C ALA A 313 -0.84 0.55 -6.14
N HIS A 314 -0.37 -0.70 -5.95
CA HIS A 314 0.63 -1.35 -6.80
C HIS A 314 0.02 -2.40 -7.75
N GLN A 315 -1.30 -2.61 -7.71
CA GLN A 315 -2.01 -3.52 -8.60
C GLN A 315 -2.30 -2.89 -9.97
N ALA A 316 -2.16 -3.66 -11.04
CA ALA A 316 -2.51 -3.27 -12.39
C ALA A 316 -4.04 -3.17 -12.52
N THR A 317 -4.56 -1.95 -12.43
CA THR A 317 -5.98 -1.64 -12.53
C THR A 317 -6.21 -0.64 -13.65
N ASN A 318 -7.04 -1.00 -14.64
CA ASN A 318 -7.39 -0.11 -15.76
C ASN A 318 -8.23 1.07 -15.26
N VAL A 319 -7.84 2.28 -15.65
CA VAL A 319 -8.63 3.50 -15.44
C VAL A 319 -8.71 4.23 -16.77
N SER A 320 -9.92 4.32 -17.32
CA SER A 320 -10.17 4.93 -18.62
C SER A 320 -9.46 6.28 -18.76
N ASP A 321 -8.91 6.54 -19.96
CA ASP A 321 -8.21 7.77 -20.34
C ASP A 321 -6.88 8.06 -19.65
N CYS A 322 -6.49 7.30 -18.60
CA CYS A 322 -5.23 7.47 -17.90
C CYS A 322 -4.26 6.32 -18.10
N VAL A 323 -4.70 5.11 -17.83
CA VAL A 323 -3.88 3.91 -17.93
C VAL A 323 -4.72 2.74 -18.43
N TYR A 324 -4.12 2.01 -19.34
CA TYR A 324 -4.68 0.78 -19.89
C TYR A 324 -3.59 -0.29 -19.89
N TYR A 325 -3.76 -1.28 -19.05
CA TYR A 325 -2.93 -2.48 -19.03
C TYR A 325 -3.49 -3.52 -20.01
N ALA A 326 -2.64 -4.36 -20.55
CA ALA A 326 -3.10 -5.51 -21.32
C ALA A 326 -4.02 -6.39 -20.44
N ALA A 327 -4.99 -7.06 -21.07
CA ALA A 327 -5.91 -7.92 -20.32
C ALA A 327 -5.17 -9.02 -19.54
N ALA A 328 -4.04 -9.52 -20.09
CA ALA A 328 -3.19 -10.50 -19.45
C ALA A 328 -2.43 -9.96 -18.23
N ASP A 329 -2.30 -8.64 -18.08
CA ASP A 329 -1.54 -8.01 -16.98
C ASP A 329 -2.47 -7.48 -15.89
N THR A 330 -3.76 -7.29 -16.20
CA THR A 330 -4.76 -6.74 -15.26
C THR A 330 -4.90 -7.66 -14.05
N GLY A 331 -4.76 -7.11 -12.85
CA GLY A 331 -4.77 -7.85 -11.57
C GLY A 331 -3.38 -8.17 -11.01
N ALA A 332 -2.32 -8.14 -11.84
CA ALA A 332 -0.94 -8.33 -11.39
C ALA A 332 -0.54 -7.27 -10.36
N ILE A 333 0.21 -7.67 -9.33
CA ILE A 333 0.77 -6.77 -8.32
C ILE A 333 2.24 -6.52 -8.63
N ALA A 334 2.61 -5.26 -8.81
CA ALA A 334 3.99 -4.85 -9.02
C ALA A 334 4.78 -4.92 -7.71
N TYR A 335 6.01 -5.40 -7.78
CA TYR A 335 6.91 -5.52 -6.62
C TYR A 335 7.08 -4.19 -5.87
N ASP A 336 7.27 -3.10 -6.61
CA ASP A 336 7.47 -1.74 -6.08
C ASP A 336 6.94 -0.66 -7.03
N THR A 337 7.13 0.60 -6.66
CA THR A 337 6.73 1.75 -7.49
C THR A 337 7.49 1.80 -8.83
N ALA A 338 8.73 1.30 -8.90
CA ALA A 338 9.50 1.29 -10.14
C ALA A 338 8.91 0.25 -11.12
N ALA A 339 8.64 -0.97 -10.64
CA ALA A 339 7.98 -2.03 -11.42
C ALA A 339 6.58 -1.60 -11.90
N ARG A 340 5.77 -0.97 -11.02
CA ARG A 340 4.47 -0.39 -11.41
C ARG A 340 4.60 0.66 -12.51
N THR A 341 5.58 1.56 -12.40
CA THR A 341 5.79 2.61 -13.40
C THR A 341 6.29 2.04 -14.73
N ALA A 342 7.08 0.98 -14.70
CA ALA A 342 7.51 0.26 -15.89
C ALA A 342 6.31 -0.41 -16.59
N LEU A 343 5.46 -1.09 -15.82
CA LEU A 343 4.26 -1.77 -16.33
C LEU A 343 3.27 -0.82 -17.02
N GLN A 344 3.18 0.44 -16.60
CA GLN A 344 2.37 1.45 -17.29
C GLN A 344 2.85 1.76 -18.74
N ARG A 345 4.05 1.31 -19.11
CA ARG A 345 4.67 1.60 -20.42
C ARG A 345 4.94 0.35 -21.24
N THR A 346 5.18 -0.76 -20.57
CA THR A 346 5.61 -2.01 -21.19
C THR A 346 4.86 -3.16 -20.51
N PRO A 347 4.12 -4.00 -21.27
CA PRO A 347 3.49 -5.18 -20.71
C PRO A 347 4.48 -6.13 -20.05
N ILE A 348 3.97 -6.99 -19.17
CA ILE A 348 4.76 -8.03 -18.50
C ILE A 348 5.33 -8.97 -19.58
N GLY A 349 6.65 -9.09 -19.62
CA GLY A 349 7.38 -10.00 -20.51
C GLY A 349 7.97 -11.20 -19.76
N ALA A 350 8.49 -12.18 -20.46
CA ALA A 350 9.10 -13.36 -19.86
C ALA A 350 10.23 -13.03 -18.86
N ASP A 351 10.96 -11.95 -19.08
CA ASP A 351 12.06 -11.46 -18.24
C ASP A 351 11.60 -10.78 -16.94
N THR A 352 10.33 -10.36 -16.86
CA THR A 352 9.76 -9.67 -15.69
C THR A 352 8.65 -10.47 -15.00
N GLN A 353 8.08 -11.45 -15.68
CA GLN A 353 6.91 -12.21 -15.26
C GLN A 353 7.10 -12.89 -13.88
N ASP A 354 8.27 -13.45 -13.63
CA ASP A 354 8.59 -14.10 -12.36
C ASP A 354 8.46 -13.14 -11.16
N GLN A 355 8.92 -11.89 -11.30
CA GLN A 355 8.79 -10.87 -10.27
C GLN A 355 7.33 -10.56 -9.95
N PHE A 356 6.47 -10.42 -10.97
CA PHE A 356 5.04 -10.15 -10.76
C PHE A 356 4.32 -11.35 -10.15
N ARG A 357 4.65 -12.57 -10.56
CA ARG A 357 4.08 -13.81 -10.01
C ARG A 357 4.41 -13.96 -8.52
N ARG A 358 5.68 -13.73 -8.12
CA ARG A 358 6.11 -13.76 -6.71
C ARG A 358 5.47 -12.64 -5.90
N ALA A 359 5.44 -11.42 -6.44
CA ALA A 359 4.84 -10.29 -5.75
C ALA A 359 3.33 -10.50 -5.55
N THR A 360 2.63 -11.01 -6.56
CA THR A 360 1.17 -11.21 -6.47
C THR A 360 0.84 -12.36 -5.53
N SER A 361 1.54 -13.50 -5.58
CA SER A 361 1.25 -14.66 -4.71
C SER A 361 1.43 -14.32 -3.23
N GLN A 362 2.47 -13.58 -2.87
CA GLN A 362 2.75 -13.21 -1.49
C GLN A 362 1.92 -12.04 -0.98
N ALA A 363 1.49 -11.14 -1.89
CA ALA A 363 0.70 -9.98 -1.51
C ALA A 363 -0.82 -10.20 -1.62
N LEU A 364 -1.29 -11.24 -2.31
CA LEU A 364 -2.71 -11.49 -2.51
C LEU A 364 -3.51 -11.59 -1.21
N PRO A 365 -3.09 -12.36 -0.18
CA PRO A 365 -3.91 -12.58 1.00
C PRO A 365 -4.26 -11.29 1.76
N VAL A 366 -3.39 -10.27 1.76
CA VAL A 366 -3.70 -9.02 2.48
C VAL A 366 -4.86 -8.25 1.87
N LEU A 367 -5.15 -8.46 0.57
CA LEU A 367 -6.23 -7.75 -0.12
C LEU A 367 -7.64 -8.10 0.40
N GLN A 368 -7.82 -9.16 1.19
CA GLN A 368 -9.07 -9.41 1.90
C GLN A 368 -9.44 -8.26 2.87
N TRP A 369 -8.45 -7.48 3.33
CA TRP A 369 -8.64 -6.28 4.14
C TRP A 369 -8.55 -4.99 3.33
N ALA A 370 -8.63 -5.03 2.00
CA ALA A 370 -8.61 -3.83 1.17
C ALA A 370 -9.82 -2.94 1.53
N PRO A 371 -9.60 -1.72 2.07
CA PRO A 371 -10.72 -0.93 2.57
C PRO A 371 -11.56 -0.40 1.41
N ALA A 372 -12.89 -0.44 1.58
CA ALA A 372 -13.82 0.22 0.68
C ALA A 372 -13.72 1.75 0.81
N GLY A 373 -14.20 2.48 -0.19
CA GLY A 373 -14.34 3.93 -0.13
C GLY A 373 -15.34 4.36 0.95
N ALA A 374 -15.12 5.52 1.55
CA ALA A 374 -16.00 6.05 2.59
C ALA A 374 -17.38 6.50 2.06
N GLY A 375 -17.60 6.42 0.76
CA GLY A 375 -18.83 6.81 0.05
C GLY A 375 -18.52 7.05 -1.43
N ASP A 376 -19.40 7.79 -2.12
CA ASP A 376 -19.14 8.18 -3.51
C ASP A 376 -17.93 9.14 -3.56
N PRO A 377 -16.89 8.85 -4.36
CA PRO A 377 -15.73 9.73 -4.48
C PRO A 377 -16.14 11.11 -4.99
N GLN A 378 -15.52 12.16 -4.46
CA GLN A 378 -15.78 13.55 -4.85
C GLN A 378 -14.50 14.26 -5.27
N ALA A 379 -14.57 14.95 -6.42
CA ALA A 379 -13.52 15.85 -6.84
C ALA A 379 -13.67 17.21 -6.16
N LEU A 380 -12.58 17.73 -5.59
CA LEU A 380 -12.55 19.00 -4.87
C LEU A 380 -11.44 19.90 -5.42
N PHE A 381 -11.77 21.19 -5.47
CA PHE A 381 -10.78 22.23 -5.75
C PHE A 381 -11.03 23.44 -4.86
N THR A 382 -10.12 23.68 -3.92
CA THR A 382 -10.34 24.68 -2.85
C THR A 382 -9.90 26.10 -3.20
N ALA A 383 -9.13 26.26 -4.27
CA ALA A 383 -8.65 27.58 -4.69
C ALA A 383 -9.64 28.24 -5.64
N GLU A 384 -10.14 29.43 -5.30
CA GLU A 384 -11.00 30.25 -6.16
C GLU A 384 -10.35 30.54 -7.53
N TYR A 385 -9.03 30.73 -7.54
CA TYR A 385 -8.21 30.98 -8.75
C TYR A 385 -6.88 30.26 -8.67
N VAL A 386 -6.33 29.88 -9.83
CA VAL A 386 -4.97 29.35 -9.97
C VAL A 386 -4.17 30.17 -10.97
N ALA A 387 -2.86 30.22 -10.78
CA ALA A 387 -1.97 30.79 -11.78
C ALA A 387 -2.04 29.93 -13.05
N ALA A 388 -2.26 30.58 -14.21
CA ALA A 388 -2.39 29.91 -15.51
C ALA A 388 -1.03 29.39 -16.00
N ARG A 389 -0.41 28.48 -15.29
CA ARG A 389 0.79 27.72 -15.63
C ARG A 389 1.19 26.80 -14.47
N GLY A 390 1.93 25.75 -14.80
CA GLY A 390 2.44 24.79 -13.83
C GLY A 390 1.40 23.79 -13.38
N LYS A 391 1.84 22.86 -12.55
CA LYS A 391 1.01 21.78 -12.00
C LYS A 391 0.18 22.30 -10.83
N LYS A 392 -1.10 21.95 -10.80
CA LYS A 392 -2.04 22.24 -9.71
C LYS A 392 -2.75 20.96 -9.28
N PRO A 393 -2.78 20.65 -7.98
CA PRO A 393 -3.47 19.47 -7.51
C PRO A 393 -4.99 19.64 -7.59
N VAL A 394 -5.65 18.61 -8.10
CA VAL A 394 -7.08 18.38 -7.90
C VAL A 394 -7.20 17.40 -6.73
N GLY A 395 -7.97 17.77 -5.71
CA GLY A 395 -8.25 16.92 -4.57
C GLY A 395 -9.35 15.91 -4.91
N VAL A 396 -9.21 14.70 -4.39
CA VAL A 396 -10.28 13.69 -4.38
C VAL A 396 -10.42 13.22 -2.93
N VAL A 397 -11.65 13.08 -2.47
CA VAL A 397 -11.97 12.53 -1.14
C VAL A 397 -13.02 11.43 -1.29
N GLY A 398 -13.04 10.48 -0.35
CA GLY A 398 -14.01 9.38 -0.33
C GLY A 398 -13.67 8.22 -1.27
N ALA A 399 -12.55 8.30 -1.99
CA ALA A 399 -12.06 7.16 -2.78
C ALA A 399 -11.66 5.99 -1.86
N ALA A 400 -11.65 4.79 -2.40
CA ALA A 400 -11.12 3.67 -1.65
C ALA A 400 -9.60 3.83 -1.45
N PRO A 401 -9.06 3.60 -0.24
CA PRO A 401 -7.63 3.67 0.01
C PRO A 401 -6.83 2.83 -0.99
N GLY A 402 -5.78 3.41 -1.57
CA GLY A 402 -4.97 2.78 -2.62
C GLY A 402 -5.58 2.78 -4.02
N GLU A 403 -6.79 3.26 -4.21
CA GLU A 403 -7.49 3.26 -5.50
C GLU A 403 -6.77 4.12 -6.54
N ALA A 404 -6.69 3.62 -7.78
CA ALA A 404 -6.18 4.37 -8.93
C ALA A 404 -7.21 5.38 -9.44
N LEU A 405 -6.78 6.62 -9.65
CA LEU A 405 -7.62 7.76 -10.02
C LEU A 405 -7.04 8.48 -11.24
N CYS A 406 -7.89 8.89 -12.14
CA CYS A 406 -7.54 9.67 -13.33
C CYS A 406 -8.10 11.08 -13.25
N ALA A 407 -7.27 12.11 -13.38
CA ALA A 407 -7.72 13.49 -13.58
C ALA A 407 -7.45 13.92 -15.03
N MET A 408 -8.48 14.38 -15.73
CA MET A 408 -8.45 14.74 -17.13
C MET A 408 -8.70 16.24 -17.32
N LEU A 409 -7.80 16.93 -18.05
CA LEU A 409 -7.94 18.34 -18.40
C LEU A 409 -7.69 18.51 -19.90
N GLY A 410 -8.76 18.59 -20.70
CA GLY A 410 -8.67 18.54 -22.16
C GLY A 410 -8.07 17.22 -22.63
N GLU A 411 -6.99 17.27 -23.42
CA GLU A 411 -6.28 16.07 -23.89
C GLU A 411 -5.26 15.51 -22.88
N GLN A 412 -5.12 16.17 -21.73
CA GLN A 412 -4.19 15.73 -20.70
C GLN A 412 -4.90 14.79 -19.71
N SER A 413 -4.32 13.64 -19.46
CA SER A 413 -4.70 12.74 -18.39
C SER A 413 -3.54 12.53 -17.40
N VAL A 414 -3.85 12.44 -16.12
CA VAL A 414 -2.87 12.23 -15.04
C VAL A 414 -3.38 11.18 -14.08
N LEU A 415 -2.63 10.09 -13.96
CA LEU A 415 -2.88 9.03 -13.00
C LEU A 415 -2.37 9.45 -11.61
N GLY A 416 -3.18 9.18 -10.61
CA GLY A 416 -2.84 9.30 -9.19
C GLY A 416 -3.37 8.12 -8.40
N TYR A 417 -3.07 8.07 -7.11
CA TYR A 417 -3.55 7.02 -6.22
C TYR A 417 -4.05 7.64 -4.93
N ALA A 418 -5.15 7.11 -4.41
CA ALA A 418 -5.66 7.51 -3.11
C ALA A 418 -4.70 7.08 -1.99
N SER A 419 -4.54 7.93 -1.01
CA SER A 419 -3.80 7.62 0.22
C SER A 419 -4.55 6.59 1.06
N ARG A 420 -3.92 6.09 2.13
CA ARG A 420 -4.55 5.17 3.09
C ARG A 420 -5.82 5.71 3.77
N VAL A 421 -6.10 7.01 3.65
CA VAL A 421 -7.34 7.65 4.16
C VAL A 421 -8.33 8.01 3.05
N GLY A 422 -8.15 7.49 1.83
CA GLY A 422 -9.06 7.73 0.72
C GLY A 422 -8.99 9.12 0.10
N GLU A 423 -7.88 9.85 0.31
CA GLU A 423 -7.64 11.17 -0.27
C GLU A 423 -6.55 11.13 -1.33
N ALA A 424 -6.73 11.88 -2.41
CA ALA A 424 -5.69 12.06 -3.43
C ALA A 424 -5.51 13.52 -3.82
N HIS A 425 -4.30 13.85 -4.30
CA HIS A 425 -3.96 15.13 -4.90
C HIS A 425 -3.35 14.90 -6.28
N VAL A 426 -4.19 14.90 -7.31
CA VAL A 426 -3.77 14.59 -8.69
C VAL A 426 -3.33 15.89 -9.40
N PRO A 427 -2.03 16.03 -9.77
CA PRO A 427 -1.50 17.28 -10.30
C PRO A 427 -1.76 17.43 -11.80
N VAL A 428 -2.68 18.31 -12.20
CA VAL A 428 -2.93 18.67 -13.60
C VAL A 428 -2.13 19.91 -14.02
N VAL A 429 -1.73 20.00 -15.29
CA VAL A 429 -1.01 21.16 -15.87
C VAL A 429 -2.02 22.18 -16.39
N VAL A 430 -2.08 23.33 -15.73
CA VAL A 430 -3.04 24.40 -16.08
C VAL A 430 -2.57 25.17 -17.33
N PRO A 431 -3.48 25.48 -18.30
CA PRO A 431 -3.16 26.25 -19.50
C PRO A 431 -2.57 27.62 -19.19
N HIS A 432 -1.71 28.16 -20.08
CA HIS A 432 -0.99 29.44 -19.88
C HIS A 432 -1.86 30.68 -20.00
N ARG A 433 -3.14 30.61 -20.31
CA ARG A 433 -4.05 31.74 -20.52
C ARG A 433 -5.16 31.78 -19.48
N THR A 434 -5.76 32.96 -19.28
CA THR A 434 -6.98 33.08 -18.48
C THR A 434 -8.10 32.28 -19.14
N ALA A 435 -8.61 31.29 -18.42
CA ALA A 435 -9.71 30.44 -18.86
C ALA A 435 -10.35 29.75 -17.66
N VAL A 436 -11.61 29.41 -17.78
CA VAL A 436 -12.27 28.38 -16.95
C VAL A 436 -12.07 27.05 -17.67
N SER A 437 -11.62 26.06 -16.95
CA SER A 437 -11.41 24.71 -17.47
C SER A 437 -12.01 23.70 -16.51
N THR A 438 -12.69 22.69 -17.04
CA THR A 438 -13.20 21.58 -16.27
C THR A 438 -12.14 20.49 -16.19
N VAL A 439 -11.93 19.95 -15.00
CA VAL A 439 -11.16 18.73 -14.78
C VAL A 439 -12.15 17.65 -14.42
N ASP A 440 -12.21 16.60 -15.25
CA ASP A 440 -13.00 15.41 -14.97
C ASP A 440 -12.15 14.41 -14.20
N VAL A 441 -12.76 13.68 -13.26
CA VAL A 441 -12.08 12.68 -12.44
C VAL A 441 -12.81 11.34 -12.56
N ALA A 442 -12.02 10.28 -12.75
CA ALA A 442 -12.50 8.93 -12.93
C ALA A 442 -11.71 7.92 -12.07
N ASN A 443 -12.29 6.77 -11.82
CA ASN A 443 -11.67 5.56 -11.28
C ASN A 443 -11.91 4.37 -12.23
N ALA A 444 -11.67 3.15 -11.78
CA ALA A 444 -11.90 1.94 -12.57
C ALA A 444 -13.37 1.74 -12.97
N ALA A 445 -14.31 2.22 -12.15
CA ALA A 445 -15.76 2.14 -12.44
C ALA A 445 -16.22 3.21 -13.46
N GLY A 446 -15.42 4.23 -13.75
CA GLY A 446 -15.71 5.31 -14.70
C GLY A 446 -15.61 6.70 -14.07
N ALA A 447 -16.13 7.71 -14.79
CA ALA A 447 -16.16 9.10 -14.32
C ALA A 447 -17.13 9.25 -13.14
N PHE A 448 -16.67 9.92 -12.08
CA PHE A 448 -17.47 10.13 -10.87
C PHE A 448 -17.64 11.61 -10.48
N GLY A 449 -16.90 12.53 -11.07
CA GLY A 449 -17.02 13.94 -10.75
C GLY A 449 -16.23 14.86 -11.66
N SER A 450 -16.52 16.15 -11.57
CA SER A 450 -15.78 17.19 -12.26
C SER A 450 -15.63 18.43 -11.37
N VAL A 451 -14.56 19.19 -11.60
CA VAL A 451 -14.28 20.42 -10.87
C VAL A 451 -13.79 21.52 -11.83
N GLU A 452 -14.29 22.74 -11.65
CA GLU A 452 -13.85 23.88 -12.43
C GLU A 452 -12.57 24.50 -11.86
N ILE A 453 -11.61 24.76 -12.73
CA ILE A 453 -10.38 25.52 -12.44
C ILE A 453 -10.44 26.88 -13.13
N ASN A 454 -10.44 27.94 -12.33
CA ASN A 454 -10.33 29.32 -12.81
C ASN A 454 -8.86 29.72 -12.97
N ALA A 455 -8.29 29.53 -14.14
CA ALA A 455 -6.91 29.89 -14.44
C ALA A 455 -6.78 31.38 -14.78
N LEU A 456 -5.79 32.08 -14.18
CA LEU A 456 -5.49 33.47 -14.46
C LEU A 456 -4.10 33.63 -15.07
N GLY A 457 -4.04 34.06 -16.33
CA GLY A 457 -2.80 34.38 -17.03
C GLY A 457 -2.15 35.67 -16.52
N ALA A 458 -0.85 35.82 -16.72
CA ALA A 458 -0.14 37.06 -16.50
C ALA A 458 -0.79 38.19 -17.31
N LYS A 459 -1.01 39.36 -16.71
CA LYS A 459 -1.66 40.49 -17.39
C LYS A 459 -1.28 41.83 -16.79
N ARG A 460 -0.98 42.78 -17.65
CA ARG A 460 -0.90 44.17 -17.23
C ARG A 460 -2.32 44.72 -17.04
N LEU A 461 -2.64 45.17 -15.83
CA LEU A 461 -3.96 45.68 -15.46
C LEU A 461 -4.06 47.16 -15.78
N PRO A 462 -4.92 47.58 -16.75
CA PRO A 462 -5.12 48.98 -17.08
C PRO A 462 -5.78 49.75 -15.93
N ILE A 463 -5.26 50.93 -15.63
CA ILE A 463 -5.74 51.82 -14.59
C ILE A 463 -6.22 53.13 -15.23
N THR A 464 -7.45 53.52 -14.94
CA THR A 464 -8.04 54.80 -15.35
C THR A 464 -8.25 55.67 -14.12
N LEU A 465 -7.74 56.90 -14.16
CA LEU A 465 -7.87 57.89 -13.10
C LEU A 465 -7.70 59.32 -13.65
N LYS A 466 -8.07 60.36 -12.87
CA LYS A 466 -7.77 61.76 -13.22
C LYS A 466 -6.28 62.00 -13.08
N LYS A 467 -5.67 62.64 -14.09
CA LYS A 467 -4.21 62.91 -14.14
C LYS A 467 -3.76 64.03 -13.18
N GLN A 468 -4.68 64.94 -12.85
CA GLN A 468 -4.46 66.00 -11.88
C GLN A 468 -5.65 66.09 -10.92
N VAL A 469 -5.40 66.20 -9.62
CA VAL A 469 -6.42 66.23 -8.57
C VAL A 469 -5.94 67.17 -7.46
N ALA A 470 -6.82 68.07 -7.03
CA ALA A 470 -6.48 69.01 -5.95
C ALA A 470 -6.42 68.24 -4.57
N VAL A 471 -5.64 68.85 -3.66
CA VAL A 471 -5.62 68.35 -2.25
C VAL A 471 -7.04 68.38 -1.65
N GLY A 472 -7.39 67.45 -0.82
CA GLY A 472 -8.69 67.31 -0.21
C GLY A 472 -9.79 66.71 -1.11
N ALA A 473 -9.59 66.72 -2.44
CA ALA A 473 -10.55 66.13 -3.38
C ALA A 473 -10.53 64.61 -3.38
N LYS A 474 -11.50 63.99 -4.04
CA LYS A 474 -11.61 62.54 -4.19
C LYS A 474 -10.99 62.10 -5.52
N GLN A 475 -10.03 61.13 -5.48
CA GLN A 475 -9.50 60.44 -6.65
C GLN A 475 -10.22 59.11 -6.83
N ARG A 476 -10.91 58.97 -7.96
CA ARG A 476 -11.48 57.66 -8.36
C ARG A 476 -10.43 56.88 -9.15
N ILE A 477 -10.18 55.66 -8.76
CA ILE A 477 -9.25 54.73 -9.41
C ILE A 477 -10.09 53.57 -9.96
N LYS A 478 -10.06 53.35 -11.27
CA LYS A 478 -10.77 52.28 -11.95
C LYS A 478 -9.77 51.32 -12.57
N VAL A 479 -9.80 50.07 -12.15
CA VAL A 479 -8.99 48.95 -12.68
C VAL A 479 -9.85 48.13 -13.61
N ARG A 480 -9.30 47.73 -14.77
CA ARG A 480 -9.97 46.90 -15.77
C ARG A 480 -9.15 45.68 -16.10
N GLY A 481 -9.75 44.72 -16.83
CA GLY A 481 -9.08 43.50 -17.30
C GLY A 481 -8.86 42.45 -16.22
N LEU A 482 -9.53 42.60 -15.09
CA LEU A 482 -9.65 41.54 -14.08
C LEU A 482 -10.62 40.45 -14.55
N ALA A 483 -10.51 39.28 -14.02
CA ALA A 483 -11.57 38.29 -14.13
C ALA A 483 -12.78 38.68 -13.26
N PRO A 484 -14.01 38.27 -13.59
CA PRO A 484 -15.16 38.43 -12.70
C PRO A 484 -14.85 37.87 -11.30
N GLY A 485 -15.11 38.68 -10.25
CA GLY A 485 -14.82 38.27 -8.87
C GLY A 485 -13.33 38.30 -8.46
N GLU A 486 -12.38 38.50 -9.36
CA GLU A 486 -10.94 38.47 -9.06
C GLU A 486 -10.58 39.44 -7.93
N SER A 487 -9.85 38.94 -6.93
CA SER A 487 -9.32 39.74 -5.84
C SER A 487 -8.28 40.74 -6.35
N VAL A 488 -8.38 41.96 -5.89
CA VAL A 488 -7.47 43.06 -6.32
C VAL A 488 -7.07 43.90 -5.11
N LEU A 489 -5.79 44.27 -5.08
CA LEU A 489 -5.24 45.22 -4.13
C LEU A 489 -4.79 46.48 -4.88
N VAL A 490 -5.32 47.63 -4.49
CA VAL A 490 -4.92 48.96 -5.01
C VAL A 490 -4.16 49.67 -3.91
N SER A 491 -2.95 50.12 -4.19
CA SER A 491 -2.16 50.92 -3.27
C SER A 491 -1.77 52.28 -3.91
N VAL A 492 -1.78 53.32 -3.09
CA VAL A 492 -1.41 54.67 -3.51
C VAL A 492 -0.23 55.14 -2.67
N ASP A 493 0.93 55.33 -3.31
CA ASP A 493 2.09 55.95 -2.68
C ASP A 493 1.97 57.47 -2.87
N TRP A 494 1.69 58.18 -1.80
CA TRP A 494 1.55 59.61 -1.79
C TRP A 494 2.90 60.35 -1.83
N PRO A 495 2.96 61.60 -2.38
CA PRO A 495 4.17 62.41 -2.30
C PRO A 495 4.63 62.55 -0.84
N SER A 496 5.89 62.30 -0.57
CA SER A 496 6.47 62.35 0.78
C SER A 496 7.80 63.09 0.74
N SER A 497 8.09 63.86 1.79
CA SER A 497 9.38 64.51 2.01
C SER A 497 10.50 63.57 2.47
N LYS A 498 10.17 62.29 2.80
CA LYS A 498 11.12 61.23 3.21
C LYS A 498 10.93 60.00 2.34
N LYS A 499 12.05 59.35 1.94
CA LYS A 499 12.01 58.02 1.27
C LYS A 499 11.27 57.02 2.19
N GLY A 500 10.14 56.51 1.75
CA GLY A 500 9.35 55.50 2.47
C GLY A 500 7.99 55.99 2.99
N GLY A 501 7.28 56.85 2.26
CA GLY A 501 5.91 57.26 2.60
C GLY A 501 4.95 56.05 2.69
N SER A 502 4.14 56.00 3.76
CA SER A 502 3.08 55.02 3.92
C SER A 502 2.05 55.14 2.80
N GLY A 503 1.90 54.11 1.99
CA GLY A 503 0.84 54.01 1.00
C GLY A 503 -0.48 53.59 1.68
N GLU A 504 -1.59 54.16 1.21
CA GLU A 504 -2.92 53.59 1.50
C GLU A 504 -3.14 52.38 0.58
N ALA A 505 -3.67 51.30 1.13
CA ALA A 505 -4.00 50.11 0.37
C ALA A 505 -5.47 49.76 0.58
N GLU A 506 -6.18 49.44 -0.50
CA GLU A 506 -7.55 49.00 -0.47
C GLU A 506 -7.68 47.66 -1.23
N ALA A 507 -8.22 46.68 -0.57
CA ALA A 507 -8.52 45.37 -1.15
C ALA A 507 -9.98 45.29 -1.55
N GLY A 508 -10.27 44.59 -2.66
CA GLY A 508 -11.63 44.39 -3.13
C GLY A 508 -11.72 43.29 -4.18
N ARG A 509 -12.89 43.16 -4.78
CA ARG A 509 -13.15 42.18 -5.85
C ARG A 509 -13.69 42.87 -7.10
N ALA A 510 -13.32 42.35 -8.27
CA ALA A 510 -13.86 42.77 -9.54
C ALA A 510 -15.34 42.43 -9.67
N ASN A 511 -16.12 43.29 -10.30
CA ASN A 511 -17.51 42.98 -10.64
C ASN A 511 -17.61 41.99 -11.82
N ALA A 512 -18.83 41.57 -12.19
CA ALA A 512 -19.09 40.64 -13.30
C ALA A 512 -18.52 41.06 -14.66
N ARG A 513 -18.15 42.38 -14.83
CA ARG A 513 -17.50 42.92 -16.05
C ARG A 513 -15.97 42.96 -15.94
N GLY A 514 -15.38 42.38 -14.90
CA GLY A 514 -13.93 42.42 -14.66
C GLY A 514 -13.40 43.81 -14.33
N VAL A 515 -14.19 44.61 -13.62
CA VAL A 515 -13.84 46.00 -13.23
C VAL A 515 -13.90 46.15 -11.72
N PHE A 516 -12.86 46.74 -11.14
CA PHE A 516 -12.85 47.20 -9.75
C PHE A 516 -12.74 48.75 -9.73
N THR A 517 -13.45 49.40 -8.83
CA THR A 517 -13.40 50.86 -8.66
C THR A 517 -13.32 51.18 -7.18
N THR A 518 -12.34 51.98 -6.82
CA THR A 518 -12.18 52.55 -5.49
C THR A 518 -12.08 54.08 -5.55
N VAL A 519 -12.30 54.74 -4.43
CA VAL A 519 -12.22 56.18 -4.28
C VAL A 519 -11.42 56.51 -3.02
N THR A 520 -10.28 57.20 -3.20
CA THR A 520 -9.46 57.62 -2.06
C THR A 520 -9.49 59.14 -1.92
N LYS A 521 -9.40 59.66 -0.70
CA LYS A 521 -9.27 61.11 -0.42
C LYS A 521 -7.80 61.50 -0.59
N VAL A 522 -7.58 62.58 -1.39
CA VAL A 522 -6.22 63.09 -1.66
C VAL A 522 -5.72 63.86 -0.44
N PRO A 523 -4.60 63.45 0.18
CA PRO A 523 -4.06 64.14 1.34
C PRO A 523 -3.45 65.50 0.94
N ASN A 524 -3.20 66.39 1.91
CA ASN A 524 -2.53 67.66 1.70
C ASN A 524 -1.02 67.49 1.47
N ARG A 525 -0.67 66.85 0.33
CA ARG A 525 0.70 66.55 -0.08
C ARG A 525 0.83 66.78 -1.59
N PRO A 526 1.05 68.00 -2.06
CA PRO A 526 1.24 68.28 -3.48
C PRO A 526 2.46 67.56 -4.06
N GLY A 527 2.36 67.14 -5.33
CA GLY A 527 3.41 66.35 -6.00
C GLY A 527 2.91 65.13 -6.72
N LYS A 528 3.82 64.25 -7.15
CA LYS A 528 3.51 63.05 -7.95
C LYS A 528 3.17 61.89 -7.05
N ALA A 529 1.95 61.40 -7.13
CA ALA A 529 1.49 60.15 -6.49
C ALA A 529 1.60 58.96 -7.46
N ARG A 530 1.88 57.77 -6.92
CA ARG A 530 1.98 56.54 -7.69
C ARG A 530 0.88 55.56 -7.24
N VAL A 531 0.13 55.04 -8.20
CA VAL A 531 -0.84 53.96 -7.98
C VAL A 531 -0.26 52.66 -8.45
N LYS A 532 -0.30 51.67 -7.61
CA LYS A 532 0.06 50.27 -7.91
C LYS A 532 -1.17 49.40 -7.72
N VAL A 533 -1.33 48.43 -8.60
CA VAL A 533 -2.42 47.48 -8.57
C VAL A 533 -1.83 46.07 -8.66
N LYS A 534 -2.30 45.20 -7.81
CA LYS A 534 -1.99 43.77 -7.83
C LYS A 534 -3.30 42.98 -7.90
N GLY A 535 -3.46 42.10 -8.89
CA GLY A 535 -4.54 41.12 -8.98
C GLY A 535 -4.27 39.93 -8.08
N ALA A 536 -5.00 38.85 -8.29
CA ALA A 536 -4.92 37.62 -7.47
C ALA A 536 -3.48 37.04 -7.39
N PHE A 537 -2.63 37.26 -8.42
CA PHE A 537 -1.25 36.75 -8.47
C PHE A 537 -0.25 37.88 -8.75
N GLY A 538 1.02 37.65 -8.37
CA GLY A 538 2.10 38.63 -8.46
C GLY A 538 2.46 39.08 -9.88
N ASP A 539 2.09 38.35 -10.92
CA ASP A 539 2.27 38.65 -12.34
C ASP A 539 1.08 39.40 -12.98
N ARG A 540 0.02 39.65 -12.21
CA ARG A 540 -1.14 40.45 -12.60
C ARG A 540 -1.03 41.85 -11.97
N LEU A 541 -0.30 42.72 -12.63
CA LEU A 541 0.13 44.01 -12.08
C LEU A 541 -0.30 45.19 -12.96
N GLY A 542 -0.52 46.34 -12.33
CA GLY A 542 -0.68 47.62 -12.99
C GLY A 542 -0.03 48.74 -12.20
N HIS A 543 0.44 49.79 -12.88
CA HIS A 543 0.91 50.98 -12.23
C HIS A 543 0.65 52.21 -13.09
N THR A 544 0.41 53.33 -12.46
CA THR A 544 0.28 54.63 -13.09
C THR A 544 0.59 55.76 -12.09
N THR A 545 0.64 57.00 -12.56
CA THR A 545 0.87 58.16 -11.69
C THR A 545 -0.15 59.25 -11.98
N PHE A 546 -0.39 60.10 -10.98
CA PHE A 546 -1.12 61.37 -11.13
C PHE A 546 -0.46 62.45 -10.29
N THR A 547 -0.78 63.73 -10.61
CA THR A 547 -0.25 64.85 -9.88
C THR A 547 -1.28 65.38 -8.90
N VAL A 548 -0.88 65.59 -7.65
CA VAL A 548 -1.65 66.24 -6.61
C VAL A 548 -1.31 67.73 -6.71
N THR A 549 -2.31 68.60 -7.03
CA THR A 549 -2.18 70.05 -7.11
C THR A 549 -2.68 70.67 -5.82
N ARG A 550 -2.18 71.92 -5.55
CA ARG A 550 -2.69 72.76 -4.44
C ARG A 550 -4.10 73.22 -4.70
#